data_9cea096ca024dcc95ff57ef898578de7
#
_entry.id   9cea096ca024dcc95ff57ef898578de7
#
_cell.length_a   1.000
_cell.length_b   1.000
_cell.length_c   1.000
_cell.angle_alpha   90.00
_cell.angle_beta   90.00
_cell.angle_gamma   90.00
#
_symmetry.space_group_name_H-M   'P 1'
#
loop_
_entity.id
_entity.type
_entity.pdbx_description
1 polymer ?
#
loop_
_entity_poly.entity_id
_entity_poly.type
_entity_poly.pdbx_seq_one_letter_code
_entity_poly.pdbx_strand_id
1 'polypeptide(L)'
;MDQVFAAIDIGSNSTNLLIVDQSGKTLERVVRSTRLGANIAKTGALSAEAIQRTLDCLREYEVLVKRHNVSHRRTVATAACRVAKNTSQFFTEAKKISGTEPELISGETEGALSFV
;
A
#
# COMPACT_ATOMS: atom_id res chain seq x y z
N MET A 1 -17.58 10.83 18.19
CA MET A 1 -17.03 11.11 16.85
C MET A 1 -16.84 9.83 16.08
N ASP A 2 -17.25 9.83 14.84
CA ASP A 2 -17.18 8.64 14.03
C ASP A 2 -15.73 8.34 13.65
N GLN A 3 -15.35 7.07 13.74
CA GLN A 3 -14.02 6.63 13.33
C GLN A 3 -14.03 6.23 11.87
N VAL A 4 -12.94 6.56 11.18
CA VAL A 4 -12.75 6.20 9.78
C VAL A 4 -11.43 5.44 9.66
N PHE A 5 -11.46 4.32 8.97
CA PHE A 5 -10.33 3.41 8.85
C PHE A 5 -9.86 3.35 7.40
N ALA A 6 -8.55 3.37 7.20
CA ALA A 6 -7.95 3.22 5.87
C ALA A 6 -6.98 2.05 5.88
N ALA A 7 -7.02 1.27 4.80
CA ALA A 7 -6.09 0.19 4.57
C ALA A 7 -5.50 0.32 3.18
N ILE A 8 -4.18 0.24 3.09
CA ILE A 8 -3.47 0.25 1.81
C ILE A 8 -2.71 -1.05 1.68
N ASP A 9 -2.89 -1.72 0.54
CA ASP A 9 -2.24 -2.99 0.23
C ASP A 9 -1.31 -2.78 -0.96
N ILE A 10 -0.01 -2.89 -0.73
CA ILE A 10 1.01 -2.73 -1.77
C ILE A 10 1.39 -4.11 -2.26
N GLY A 11 0.78 -4.54 -3.35
CA GLY A 11 1.04 -5.84 -3.96
C GLY A 11 2.02 -5.75 -5.12
N SER A 12 2.35 -6.92 -5.68
CA SER A 12 3.26 -6.99 -6.83
C SER A 12 2.66 -6.37 -8.08
N ASN A 13 1.35 -6.47 -8.27
CA ASN A 13 0.66 -6.00 -9.48
C ASN A 13 -0.11 -4.72 -9.25
N SER A 14 -0.71 -4.55 -8.08
CA SER A 14 -1.57 -3.40 -7.81
C SER A 14 -1.36 -2.87 -6.40
N THR A 15 -1.69 -1.60 -6.22
CA THR A 15 -1.70 -0.93 -4.92
C THR A 15 -3.14 -0.50 -4.67
N ASN A 16 -3.73 -0.99 -3.60
CA ASN A 16 -5.16 -0.86 -3.34
C ASN A 16 -5.42 -0.01 -2.10
N LEU A 17 -6.45 0.82 -2.16
CA LEU A 17 -6.89 1.62 -1.03
C LEU A 17 -8.33 1.26 -0.69
N LEU A 18 -8.60 1.09 0.60
CA LEU A 18 -9.95 0.93 1.11
C LEU A 18 -10.13 1.87 2.30
N ILE A 19 -11.16 2.71 2.26
CA ILE A 19 -11.53 3.56 3.38
C ILE A 19 -12.96 3.21 3.76
N VAL A 20 -13.16 2.89 5.04
CA VAL A 20 -14.48 2.53 5.56
C VAL A 20 -14.79 3.35 6.80
N ASP A 21 -16.07 3.59 7.05
CA ASP A 21 -16.49 4.26 8.27
C ASP A 21 -16.71 3.25 9.39
N GLN A 22 -17.07 3.74 10.55
CA GLN A 22 -17.27 2.93 11.75
C GLN A 22 -18.36 1.87 11.60
N SER A 23 -19.33 2.09 10.71
CA SER A 23 -20.40 1.13 10.45
C SER A 23 -20.00 0.05 9.43
N GLY A 24 -18.82 0.20 8.82
CA GLY A 24 -18.35 -0.71 7.78
C GLY A 24 -18.71 -0.27 6.36
N LYS A 25 -19.31 0.93 6.22
CA LYS A 25 -19.64 1.46 4.90
C LYS A 25 -18.37 1.87 4.17
N THR A 26 -18.23 1.47 2.91
CA THR A 26 -17.10 1.85 2.06
C THR A 26 -17.25 3.30 1.61
N LEU A 27 -16.27 4.11 1.99
CA LEU A 27 -16.20 5.52 1.57
C LEU A 27 -15.35 5.69 0.31
N GLU A 28 -14.28 4.92 0.20
CA GLU A 28 -13.41 4.90 -0.99
C GLU A 28 -12.90 3.50 -1.21
N ARG A 29 -12.85 3.08 -2.46
CA ARG A 29 -12.19 1.84 -2.87
C ARG A 29 -11.49 2.13 -4.19
N VAL A 30 -10.16 2.09 -4.19
CA VAL A 30 -9.36 2.39 -5.38
C VAL A 30 -8.38 1.25 -5.63
N VAL A 31 -8.29 0.79 -6.87
CA VAL A 31 -7.32 -0.21 -7.29
C VAL A 31 -6.50 0.41 -8.42
N ARG A 32 -5.19 0.46 -8.24
CA ARG A 32 -4.26 0.98 -9.25
C ARG A 32 -3.24 -0.06 -9.62
N SER A 33 -3.03 -0.25 -10.92
CA SER A 33 -2.00 -1.14 -11.41
C SER A 33 -0.65 -0.42 -11.33
N THR A 34 0.14 -0.72 -10.31
CA THR A 34 1.43 -0.08 -10.08
C THR A 34 2.60 -0.96 -10.51
N ARG A 35 2.38 -2.28 -10.60
CA ARG A 35 3.34 -3.26 -11.07
C ARG A 35 4.70 -3.14 -10.37
N LEU A 36 4.66 -3.05 -9.04
CA LEU A 36 5.87 -2.92 -8.24
C LEU A 36 6.83 -4.09 -8.46
N GLY A 37 6.28 -5.29 -8.74
CA GLY A 37 7.07 -6.48 -8.96
C GLY A 37 7.64 -6.65 -10.36
N ALA A 38 7.45 -5.66 -11.26
CA ALA A 38 7.92 -5.77 -12.64
C ALA A 38 9.44 -6.00 -12.68
N ASN A 39 9.86 -7.01 -13.44
CA ASN A 39 11.27 -7.39 -13.65
C ASN A 39 12.00 -7.87 -12.40
N ILE A 40 11.33 -8.07 -11.27
CA ILE A 40 12.00 -8.50 -10.04
C ILE A 40 12.64 -9.89 -10.21
N ALA A 41 12.03 -10.77 -11.00
CA ALA A 41 12.57 -12.10 -11.25
C ALA A 41 13.92 -12.04 -11.98
N LYS A 42 14.16 -11.00 -12.78
CA LYS A 42 15.39 -10.82 -13.53
C LYS A 42 16.49 -10.14 -12.71
N THR A 43 16.13 -9.18 -11.90
CA THR A 43 17.09 -8.30 -11.22
C THR A 43 17.19 -8.56 -9.72
N GLY A 44 16.19 -9.16 -9.10
CA GLY A 44 16.11 -9.33 -7.66
C GLY A 44 15.82 -8.04 -6.91
N ALA A 45 15.46 -6.98 -7.64
CA ALA A 45 15.24 -5.65 -7.05
C ALA A 45 14.03 -4.98 -7.65
N LEU A 46 13.44 -4.05 -6.88
CA LEU A 46 12.39 -3.17 -7.38
C LEU A 46 13.04 -2.15 -8.32
N SER A 47 12.47 -1.96 -9.50
CA SER A 47 13.02 -0.98 -10.45
C SER A 47 12.69 0.45 -10.01
N ALA A 48 13.51 1.40 -10.45
CA ALA A 48 13.27 2.81 -10.14
C ALA A 48 11.92 3.29 -10.67
N GLU A 49 11.56 2.84 -11.87
CA GLU A 49 10.26 3.21 -12.47
C GLU A 49 9.09 2.64 -11.67
N ALA A 50 9.19 1.39 -11.24
CA ALA A 50 8.12 0.74 -10.47
C ALA A 50 7.96 1.40 -9.10
N ILE A 51 9.09 1.72 -8.45
CA ILE A 51 9.07 2.45 -7.18
C ILE A 51 8.38 3.80 -7.37
N GLN A 52 8.75 4.54 -8.41
CA GLN A 52 8.16 5.87 -8.66
C GLN A 52 6.67 5.79 -8.91
N ARG A 53 6.22 4.82 -9.73
CA ARG A 53 4.78 4.63 -9.98
C ARG A 53 4.02 4.38 -8.69
N THR A 54 4.59 3.54 -7.83
CA THR A 54 3.96 3.17 -6.57
C THR A 54 3.94 4.34 -5.59
N LEU A 55 5.04 5.09 -5.50
CA LEU A 55 5.09 6.27 -4.64
C LEU A 55 4.10 7.34 -5.10
N ASP A 56 3.97 7.55 -6.40
CA ASP A 56 2.99 8.51 -6.93
C ASP A 56 1.57 8.07 -6.58
N CYS A 57 1.28 6.79 -6.64
CA CYS A 57 0.00 6.22 -6.23
C CYS A 57 -0.26 6.48 -4.74
N LEU A 58 0.75 6.27 -3.90
CA LEU A 58 0.62 6.51 -2.45
C LEU A 58 0.37 7.98 -2.15
N ARG A 59 0.95 8.90 -2.92
CA ARG A 59 0.69 10.33 -2.76
C ARG A 59 -0.77 10.66 -3.06
N GLU A 60 -1.33 10.08 -4.12
CA GLU A 60 -2.75 10.25 -4.45
C GLU A 60 -3.64 9.68 -3.36
N TYR A 61 -3.28 8.51 -2.82
CA TYR A 61 -4.06 7.89 -1.74
C TYR A 61 -4.01 8.73 -0.47
N GLU A 62 -2.89 9.38 -0.20
CA GLU A 62 -2.77 10.25 0.97
C GLU A 62 -3.74 11.43 0.89
N VAL A 63 -3.99 11.97 -0.29
CA VAL A 63 -4.99 13.02 -0.48
C VAL A 63 -6.37 12.53 -0.07
N LEU A 64 -6.73 11.32 -0.47
CA LEU A 64 -8.03 10.72 -0.11
C LEU A 64 -8.11 10.43 1.38
N VAL A 65 -7.04 9.91 1.97
CA VAL A 65 -6.99 9.62 3.41
C VAL A 65 -7.22 10.89 4.21
N LYS A 66 -6.60 11.99 3.82
CA LYS A 66 -6.78 13.28 4.50
C LYS A 66 -8.18 13.85 4.28
N ARG A 67 -8.74 13.67 3.09
CA ARG A 67 -10.09 14.16 2.77
C ARG A 67 -11.14 13.54 3.67
N HIS A 68 -10.98 12.27 4.00
CA HIS A 68 -11.95 11.55 4.83
C HIS A 68 -11.65 11.61 6.33
N ASN A 69 -10.64 12.38 6.74
CA ASN A 69 -10.26 12.50 8.15
C ASN A 69 -10.05 11.14 8.82
N VAL A 70 -9.29 10.28 8.16
CA VAL A 70 -9.02 8.93 8.64
C VAL A 70 -8.37 8.98 10.01
N SER A 71 -8.94 8.21 10.98
CA SER A 71 -8.43 8.16 12.35
C SER A 71 -7.46 7.00 12.58
N HIS A 72 -7.59 5.93 11.80
CA HIS A 72 -6.73 4.75 11.91
C HIS A 72 -6.34 4.29 10.51
N ARG A 73 -5.07 4.01 10.31
CA ARG A 73 -4.61 3.50 9.01
C ARG A 73 -3.66 2.34 9.17
N ARG A 74 -3.61 1.49 8.16
CA ARG A 74 -2.64 0.41 8.07
C ARG A 74 -2.20 0.29 6.62
N THR A 75 -0.89 0.16 6.42
CA THR A 75 -0.31 -0.07 5.10
C THR A 75 0.46 -1.38 5.16
N VAL A 76 0.13 -2.31 4.28
CA VAL A 76 0.82 -3.61 4.22
C VAL A 76 1.46 -3.78 2.85
N ALA A 77 2.56 -4.52 2.82
CA ALA A 77 3.28 -4.83 1.58
C ALA A 77 3.52 -6.32 1.50
N THR A 78 3.42 -6.87 0.31
CA THR A 78 3.39 -8.31 0.11
C THR A 78 4.50 -8.81 -0.82
N ALA A 79 4.21 -9.75 -1.70
CA ALA A 79 5.16 -10.59 -2.42
C ALA A 79 6.41 -9.89 -2.97
N ALA A 80 6.28 -8.82 -3.76
CA ALA A 80 7.44 -8.17 -4.36
C ALA A 80 8.39 -7.63 -3.28
N CYS A 81 7.84 -7.06 -2.22
CA CYS A 81 8.63 -6.50 -1.14
C CYS A 81 9.32 -7.58 -0.28
N ARG A 82 8.76 -8.80 -0.25
CA ARG A 82 9.40 -9.91 0.47
C ARG A 82 10.65 -10.40 -0.23
N VAL A 83 10.69 -10.35 -1.56
CA VAL A 83 11.80 -10.94 -2.32
C VAL A 83 12.81 -9.93 -2.83
N ALA A 84 12.46 -8.65 -2.89
CA ALA A 84 13.35 -7.62 -3.40
C ALA A 84 14.45 -7.29 -2.39
N LYS A 85 15.66 -7.09 -2.90
CA LYS A 85 16.80 -6.76 -2.04
C LYS A 85 16.85 -5.29 -1.63
N ASN A 86 16.07 -4.41 -2.28
CA ASN A 86 16.07 -2.97 -1.99
C ASN A 86 14.76 -2.47 -1.38
N THR A 87 14.00 -3.34 -0.74
CA THR A 87 12.70 -3.00 -0.14
C THR A 87 12.83 -1.89 0.91
N SER A 88 13.89 -1.89 1.72
CA SER A 88 14.05 -0.88 2.77
C SER A 88 14.13 0.53 2.20
N GLN A 89 14.74 0.70 1.03
CA GLN A 89 14.81 1.99 0.35
C GLN A 89 13.41 2.49 -0.04
N PHE A 90 12.60 1.58 -0.58
CA PHE A 90 11.21 1.90 -0.94
C PHE A 90 10.39 2.24 0.31
N PHE A 91 10.54 1.46 1.38
CA PHE A 91 9.81 1.69 2.63
C PHE A 91 10.14 3.05 3.25
N THR A 92 11.41 3.47 3.19
CA THR A 92 11.82 4.78 3.68
C THR A 92 11.09 5.91 2.95
N GLU A 93 10.99 5.80 1.63
CA GLU A 93 10.29 6.81 0.83
C GLU A 93 8.77 6.76 1.07
N ALA A 94 8.20 5.57 1.19
CA ALA A 94 6.78 5.42 1.47
C ALA A 94 6.41 6.04 2.81
N LYS A 95 7.26 5.86 3.82
CA LYS A 95 7.04 6.45 5.15
C LYS A 95 7.03 7.98 5.10
N LYS A 96 7.87 8.59 4.27
CA LYS A 96 7.88 10.05 4.12
C LYS A 96 6.57 10.58 3.57
N ILE A 97 5.88 9.80 2.73
CA ILE A 97 4.62 10.20 2.13
C ILE A 97 3.46 10.10 3.12
N SER A 98 3.38 8.98 3.82
CA SER A 98 2.22 8.66 4.66
C SER A 98 2.45 8.85 6.15
N GLY A 99 3.69 9.02 6.56
CA GLY A 99 4.05 9.09 7.98
C GLY A 99 4.09 7.72 8.66
N THR A 100 3.78 6.65 7.95
CA THR A 100 3.72 5.29 8.48
C THR A 100 4.51 4.35 7.59
N GLU A 101 5.41 3.56 8.19
CA GLU A 101 6.15 2.57 7.44
C GLU A 101 5.25 1.39 7.09
N PRO A 102 5.29 0.91 5.83
CA PRO A 102 4.53 -0.28 5.46
C PRO A 102 4.97 -1.50 6.27
N GLU A 103 4.01 -2.36 6.61
CA GLU A 103 4.28 -3.63 7.30
C GLU A 103 4.47 -4.71 6.25
N LEU A 104 5.59 -5.43 6.33
CA LEU A 104 5.81 -6.58 5.44
C LEU A 104 5.10 -7.79 6.02
N ILE A 105 4.17 -8.37 5.27
CA ILE A 105 3.38 -9.50 5.74
C ILE A 105 3.64 -10.77 4.92
N SER A 106 3.38 -11.92 5.54
CA SER A 106 3.48 -13.23 4.88
C SER A 106 2.27 -13.45 3.97
N GLY A 107 2.36 -14.42 3.06
CA GLY A 107 1.24 -14.79 2.22
C GLY A 107 0.00 -15.19 3.01
N GLU A 108 0.18 -15.88 4.13
CA GLU A 108 -0.93 -16.28 5.01
C GLU A 108 -1.60 -15.05 5.63
N THR A 109 -0.79 -14.13 6.15
CA THR A 109 -1.31 -12.89 6.73
C THR A 109 -1.99 -12.05 5.67
N GLU A 110 -1.45 -12.01 4.46
CA GLU A 110 -2.03 -11.31 3.33
C GLU A 110 -3.44 -11.82 3.05
N GLY A 111 -3.64 -13.13 3.03
CA GLY A 111 -4.95 -13.73 2.83
C GLY A 111 -5.94 -13.32 3.91
N ALA A 112 -5.49 -13.27 5.18
CA ALA A 112 -6.34 -12.87 6.30
C ALA A 112 -6.72 -11.39 6.25
N LEU A 113 -5.92 -10.56 5.57
CA LEU A 113 -6.15 -9.12 5.45
C LEU A 113 -6.79 -8.73 4.12
N SER A 114 -7.25 -9.70 3.36
CA SER A 114 -7.92 -9.46 2.09
C SER A 114 -9.17 -8.59 2.27
N PHE A 115 -9.39 -7.67 1.35
CA PHE A 115 -10.53 -6.74 1.38
C PHE A 115 -11.70 -7.22 0.53
N VAL A 116 -11.77 -8.48 0.27
CA VAL A 116 -12.83 -9.07 -0.54
C VAL A 116 -14.14 -9.11 0.23
#